data_dfbd12b7ffadbbe4adc2803eb6f2f272
#
_entry.id   dfbd12b7ffadbbe4adc2803eb6f2f272
#
_cell.length_a   1.000
_cell.length_b   1.000
_cell.length_c   1.000
_cell.angle_alpha   90.00
_cell.angle_beta   90.00
_cell.angle_gamma   90.00
#
_symmetry.space_group_name_H-M   'P 1'
#
loop_
_entity.id
_entity.type
_entity.pdbx_description
1 polymer ?
#
loop_
_entity_poly.entity_id
_entity_poly.type
_entity_poly.pdbx_seq_one_letter_code
_entity_poly.pdbx_strand_id
1 'polypeptide(L)'
;VTIVLGAALLVAAVWTDVQERTRARHEEAALAAAGAHLASLRHDVAVTRFATAVTTGKRNALQASIAVTLSQLASTNEVLAATNVHAFLQGASIDTLQTCLGGVQNALGQISAHDTTQAAKDISSVSGPCSALDGGTSAGLVYPFDFPDPDVILVGQTYFAYATNSVAGNIQIIESTDLTHWTAVGNALPSLPTWAQAQYTWAPAVAFIGGTFVLYYAANVAGSGRECISVATASQPQGPFVDRSTAPLECQPALGGSIDPASFIDANGNLYLLWKSGGPGTSKIWSEQLSPGGTAFAAGATPTTLLVPTQEWEAGTVEAPDMVTVAGRYFLFFSGNDWETADYGVGVATCSGPLGPCNDSSPTPILSSGRGVAGPGGESVFADTTGAYWIAFHAWVPGAVGFPNSRDLYLRRLTVSGPTPVVAATG
;
A
#
# COMPACT_ATOMS: atom_id res chain seq x y z
N VAL A 1 1.96 35.03 27.06
CA VAL A 1 1.93 34.32 25.76
C VAL A 1 2.05 32.81 25.97
N THR A 2 2.93 32.35 26.87
CA THR A 2 3.17 30.92 27.11
C THR A 2 1.97 30.18 27.76
N ILE A 3 1.20 30.84 28.61
CA ILE A 3 0.02 30.25 29.31
C ILE A 3 -1.16 30.04 28.33
N VAL A 4 -1.32 30.92 27.33
CA VAL A 4 -2.41 30.81 26.35
C VAL A 4 -2.14 29.69 25.33
N LEU A 5 -0.87 29.46 24.97
CA LEU A 5 -0.47 28.34 24.14
C LEU A 5 -0.67 26.98 24.84
N GLY A 6 -0.38 26.89 26.14
CA GLY A 6 -0.61 25.69 26.93
C GLY A 6 -2.10 25.31 27.02
N ALA A 7 -2.98 26.30 27.22
CA ALA A 7 -4.42 26.08 27.28
C ALA A 7 -5.00 25.65 25.90
N ALA A 8 -4.51 26.20 24.80
CA ALA A 8 -4.94 25.83 23.46
C ALA A 8 -4.51 24.39 23.10
N LEU A 9 -3.31 23.97 23.49
CA LEU A 9 -2.83 22.60 23.33
C LEU A 9 -3.62 21.60 24.18
N LEU A 10 -3.99 21.96 25.41
CA LEU A 10 -4.84 21.13 26.28
C LEU A 10 -6.26 20.95 25.69
N VAL A 11 -6.85 22.01 25.16
CA VAL A 11 -8.17 21.95 24.51
C VAL A 11 -8.11 21.10 23.24
N ALA A 12 -7.06 21.23 22.44
CA ALA A 12 -6.87 20.38 21.25
C ALA A 12 -6.67 18.90 21.64
N ALA A 13 -5.89 18.60 22.69
CA ALA A 13 -5.69 17.23 23.16
C ALA A 13 -6.97 16.60 23.71
N VAL A 14 -7.78 17.36 24.46
CA VAL A 14 -9.08 16.88 24.95
C VAL A 14 -10.05 16.65 23.80
N TRP A 15 -10.00 17.50 22.76
CA TRP A 15 -10.87 17.36 21.59
C TRP A 15 -10.49 16.13 20.75
N THR A 16 -9.19 15.85 20.58
CA THR A 16 -8.71 14.61 19.93
C THR A 16 -9.10 13.37 20.73
N ASP A 17 -8.95 13.36 22.07
CA ASP A 17 -9.37 12.25 22.93
C ASP A 17 -10.88 11.96 22.82
N VAL A 18 -11.72 13.00 22.76
CA VAL A 18 -13.18 12.85 22.55
C VAL A 18 -13.48 12.26 21.16
N GLN A 19 -12.78 12.71 20.13
CA GLN A 19 -12.93 12.17 18.77
C GLN A 19 -12.49 10.70 18.70
N GLU A 20 -11.36 10.36 19.30
CA GLU A 20 -10.85 8.98 19.34
C GLU A 20 -11.77 8.04 20.12
N ARG A 21 -12.30 8.47 21.27
CA ARG A 21 -13.32 7.69 22.01
C ARG A 21 -14.60 7.51 21.23
N THR A 22 -15.00 8.51 20.45
CA THR A 22 -16.18 8.40 19.57
C THR A 22 -15.92 7.40 18.46
N ARG A 23 -14.74 7.45 17.85
CA ARG A 23 -14.29 6.51 16.82
C ARG A 23 -14.18 5.09 17.38
N ALA A 24 -13.55 4.90 18.54
CA ALA A 24 -13.47 3.61 19.22
C ALA A 24 -14.85 2.99 19.50
N ARG A 25 -15.84 3.79 19.91
CA ARG A 25 -17.23 3.32 20.08
C ARG A 25 -17.88 2.91 18.77
N HIS A 26 -17.60 3.62 17.66
CA HIS A 26 -18.09 3.23 16.33
C HIS A 26 -17.45 1.92 15.86
N GLU A 27 -16.15 1.74 16.14
CA GLU A 27 -15.43 0.50 15.82
C GLU A 27 -15.91 -0.68 16.67
N GLU A 28 -16.14 -0.46 17.98
CA GLU A 28 -16.73 -1.46 18.88
C GLU A 28 -18.15 -1.86 18.42
N ALA A 29 -18.95 -0.92 17.97
CA ALA A 29 -20.26 -1.19 17.38
C ALA A 29 -20.16 -1.97 16.05
N ALA A 30 -19.18 -1.65 15.22
CA ALA A 30 -18.90 -2.39 13.98
C ALA A 30 -18.42 -3.82 14.27
N LEU A 31 -17.57 -3.99 15.30
CA LEU A 31 -17.13 -5.31 15.79
C LEU A 31 -18.32 -6.16 16.28
N ALA A 32 -19.20 -5.56 17.06
CA ALA A 32 -20.39 -6.23 17.54
C ALA A 32 -21.32 -6.64 16.39
N ALA A 33 -21.50 -5.77 15.39
CA ALA A 33 -22.28 -6.06 14.19
C ALA A 33 -21.65 -7.19 13.35
N ALA A 34 -20.32 -7.19 13.17
CA ALA A 34 -19.58 -8.25 12.50
C ALA A 34 -19.71 -9.59 13.26
N GLY A 35 -19.62 -9.55 14.59
CA GLY A 35 -19.83 -10.71 15.46
C GLY A 35 -21.24 -11.31 15.34
N ALA A 36 -22.26 -10.48 15.29
CA ALA A 36 -23.65 -10.91 15.09
C ALA A 36 -23.85 -11.53 13.69
N HIS A 37 -23.24 -10.93 12.66
CA HIS A 37 -23.26 -11.49 11.30
C HIS A 37 -22.56 -12.85 11.22
N LEU A 38 -21.42 -12.98 11.89
CA LEU A 38 -20.69 -14.26 12.01
C LEU A 38 -21.53 -15.36 12.69
N ALA A 39 -22.26 -15.01 13.74
CA ALA A 39 -23.14 -15.94 14.44
C ALA A 39 -24.30 -16.40 13.54
N SER A 40 -24.90 -15.49 12.76
CA SER A 40 -25.93 -15.81 11.76
C SER A 40 -25.40 -16.75 10.67
N LEU A 41 -24.22 -16.46 10.11
CA LEU A 41 -23.60 -17.33 9.09
C LEU A 41 -23.26 -18.73 9.62
N ARG A 42 -22.84 -18.85 10.89
CA ARG A 42 -22.62 -20.14 11.55
C ARG A 42 -23.93 -20.93 11.72
N HIS A 43 -25.00 -20.24 12.05
CA HIS A 43 -26.31 -20.85 12.15
C HIS A 43 -26.79 -21.36 10.78
N ASP A 44 -26.64 -20.57 9.71
CA ASP A 44 -27.05 -20.96 8.35
C ASP A 44 -26.24 -22.16 7.83
N VAL A 45 -24.93 -22.22 8.13
CA VAL A 45 -24.11 -23.40 7.84
C VAL A 45 -24.59 -24.64 8.62
N ALA A 46 -24.96 -24.49 9.87
CA ALA A 46 -25.46 -25.61 10.69
C ALA A 46 -26.83 -26.15 10.18
N VAL A 47 -27.76 -25.26 9.86
CA VAL A 47 -29.06 -25.61 9.28
C VAL A 47 -28.88 -26.27 7.91
N THR A 48 -27.96 -25.77 7.09
CA THR A 48 -27.68 -26.32 5.75
C THR A 48 -27.10 -27.74 5.83
N ARG A 49 -26.26 -28.03 6.83
CA ARG A 49 -25.76 -29.40 7.10
C ARG A 49 -26.89 -30.40 7.46
N PHE A 50 -27.97 -29.96 8.06
CA PHE A 50 -29.06 -30.82 8.49
C PHE A 50 -30.01 -31.20 7.35
N ALA A 51 -30.07 -30.40 6.28
CA ALA A 51 -30.95 -30.63 5.13
C ALA A 51 -30.40 -31.64 4.09
N THR A 52 -29.34 -32.37 4.40
CA THR A 52 -28.56 -33.21 3.47
C THR A 52 -29.20 -34.55 3.08
N ALA A 53 -30.52 -34.73 3.19
CA ALA A 53 -31.15 -35.99 2.85
C ALA A 53 -31.86 -36.03 1.47
N VAL A 54 -31.64 -35.04 0.59
CA VAL A 54 -32.46 -34.97 -0.65
C VAL A 54 -31.60 -34.72 -1.90
N THR A 55 -31.54 -35.75 -2.77
CA THR A 55 -31.09 -35.80 -4.19
C THR A 55 -29.77 -35.13 -4.60
N THR A 56 -29.02 -35.80 -5.49
CA THR A 56 -27.67 -35.41 -5.95
C THR A 56 -27.57 -33.97 -6.52
N GLY A 57 -28.60 -33.50 -7.22
CA GLY A 57 -28.63 -32.13 -7.76
C GLY A 57 -28.75 -31.05 -6.67
N LYS A 58 -29.58 -31.31 -5.66
CA LYS A 58 -29.72 -30.42 -4.48
C LYS A 58 -28.44 -30.43 -3.64
N ARG A 59 -27.76 -31.59 -3.56
CA ARG A 59 -26.47 -31.70 -2.86
C ARG A 59 -25.36 -30.82 -3.50
N ASN A 60 -25.27 -30.82 -4.83
CA ASN A 60 -24.27 -30.03 -5.52
C ASN A 60 -24.50 -28.49 -5.39
N ALA A 61 -25.79 -28.08 -5.48
CA ALA A 61 -26.18 -26.70 -5.23
C ALA A 61 -25.90 -26.28 -3.77
N LEU A 62 -26.12 -27.18 -2.84
CA LEU A 62 -25.87 -26.97 -1.43
C LEU A 62 -24.38 -26.90 -1.12
N GLN A 63 -23.57 -27.74 -1.75
CA GLN A 63 -22.11 -27.71 -1.65
C GLN A 63 -21.53 -26.38 -2.18
N ALA A 64 -22.04 -25.87 -3.30
CA ALA A 64 -21.67 -24.57 -3.84
C ALA A 64 -22.05 -23.43 -2.88
N SER A 65 -23.26 -23.47 -2.30
CA SER A 65 -23.69 -22.49 -1.29
C SER A 65 -22.83 -22.53 -0.02
N ILE A 66 -22.48 -23.73 0.46
CA ILE A 66 -21.58 -23.91 1.61
C ILE A 66 -20.19 -23.34 1.30
N ALA A 67 -19.65 -23.58 0.11
CA ALA A 67 -18.35 -23.05 -0.29
C ALA A 67 -18.34 -21.51 -0.28
N VAL A 68 -19.38 -20.88 -0.80
CA VAL A 68 -19.54 -19.41 -0.77
C VAL A 68 -19.65 -18.91 0.68
N THR A 69 -20.46 -19.56 1.52
CA THR A 69 -20.62 -19.16 2.93
C THR A 69 -19.34 -19.35 3.74
N LEU A 70 -18.57 -20.40 3.48
CA LEU A 70 -17.26 -20.61 4.12
C LEU A 70 -16.22 -19.58 3.67
N SER A 71 -16.25 -19.20 2.40
CA SER A 71 -15.41 -18.11 1.90
C SER A 71 -15.75 -16.77 2.57
N GLN A 72 -17.05 -16.44 2.67
CA GLN A 72 -17.51 -15.24 3.38
C GLN A 72 -17.16 -15.28 4.88
N LEU A 73 -17.25 -16.45 5.51
CA LEU A 73 -16.87 -16.63 6.92
C LEU A 73 -15.37 -16.43 7.14
N ALA A 74 -14.54 -16.94 6.24
CA ALA A 74 -13.10 -16.72 6.27
C ALA A 74 -12.79 -15.23 6.14
N SER A 75 -13.32 -14.57 5.12
CA SER A 75 -13.16 -13.12 4.91
C SER A 75 -13.61 -12.29 6.13
N THR A 76 -14.75 -12.64 6.75
CA THR A 76 -15.24 -11.92 7.94
C THR A 76 -14.33 -12.12 9.15
N ASN A 77 -13.75 -13.31 9.33
CA ASN A 77 -12.81 -13.59 10.43
C ASN A 77 -11.51 -12.80 10.26
N GLU A 78 -11.04 -12.63 9.04
CA GLU A 78 -9.82 -11.87 8.73
C GLU A 78 -10.04 -10.36 8.94
N VAL A 79 -11.18 -9.81 8.50
CA VAL A 79 -11.58 -8.43 8.81
C VAL A 79 -11.69 -8.22 10.33
N LEU A 80 -12.25 -9.18 11.07
CA LEU A 80 -12.33 -9.11 12.53
C LEU A 80 -10.96 -9.13 13.19
N ALA A 81 -10.04 -9.95 12.69
CA ALA A 81 -8.66 -9.99 13.19
C ALA A 81 -7.93 -8.67 12.93
N ALA A 82 -8.03 -8.13 11.72
CA ALA A 82 -7.44 -6.83 11.36
C ALA A 82 -8.02 -5.69 12.23
N THR A 83 -9.34 -5.67 12.44
CA THR A 83 -10.01 -4.67 13.30
C THR A 83 -9.58 -4.79 14.76
N ASN A 84 -9.35 -6.00 15.28
CA ASN A 84 -8.85 -6.21 16.64
C ASN A 84 -7.40 -5.71 16.81
N VAL A 85 -6.54 -5.94 15.82
CA VAL A 85 -5.16 -5.41 15.82
C VAL A 85 -5.20 -3.88 15.80
N HIS A 86 -6.05 -3.28 14.97
CA HIS A 86 -6.20 -1.82 14.89
C HIS A 86 -6.70 -1.22 16.21
N ALA A 87 -7.72 -1.82 16.85
CA ALA A 87 -8.22 -1.42 18.16
C ALA A 87 -7.15 -1.54 19.26
N PHE A 88 -6.31 -2.57 19.21
CA PHE A 88 -5.17 -2.75 20.13
C PHE A 88 -4.11 -1.65 19.93
N LEU A 89 -3.75 -1.32 18.69
CA LEU A 89 -2.78 -0.26 18.39
C LEU A 89 -3.30 1.12 18.79
N GLN A 90 -4.60 1.40 18.63
CA GLN A 90 -5.23 2.63 19.11
C GLN A 90 -5.25 2.69 20.65
N GLY A 91 -5.50 1.57 21.32
CA GLY A 91 -5.41 1.47 22.79
C GLY A 91 -4.01 1.83 23.29
N ALA A 92 -2.96 1.29 22.67
CA ALA A 92 -1.57 1.60 22.99
C ALA A 92 -1.22 3.08 22.78
N SER A 93 -1.75 3.72 21.73
CA SER A 93 -1.58 5.16 21.49
C SER A 93 -2.30 6.02 22.54
N ILE A 94 -3.48 5.62 22.98
CA ILE A 94 -4.24 6.30 24.06
C ILE A 94 -3.47 6.20 25.39
N ASP A 95 -2.94 5.05 25.74
CA ASP A 95 -2.14 4.85 26.95
C ASP A 95 -0.87 5.72 26.93
N THR A 96 -0.21 5.82 25.78
CA THR A 96 0.96 6.68 25.59
C THR A 96 0.61 8.15 25.75
N LEU A 97 -0.51 8.59 25.17
CA LEU A 97 -1.04 9.96 25.32
C LEU A 97 -1.39 10.27 26.78
N GLN A 98 -2.06 9.37 27.47
CA GLN A 98 -2.40 9.53 28.90
C GLN A 98 -1.14 9.63 29.77
N THR A 99 -0.12 8.83 29.47
CA THR A 99 1.17 8.87 30.18
C THR A 99 1.88 10.21 29.96
N CYS A 100 1.94 10.70 28.73
CA CYS A 100 2.52 11.99 28.40
C CYS A 100 1.77 13.14 29.11
N LEU A 101 0.45 13.19 28.97
CA LEU A 101 -0.39 14.23 29.59
C LEU A 101 -0.29 14.22 31.11
N GLY A 102 -0.29 13.04 31.74
CA GLY A 102 -0.13 12.87 33.19
C GLY A 102 1.20 13.45 33.68
N GLY A 103 2.29 13.18 32.99
CA GLY A 103 3.61 13.74 33.36
C GLY A 103 3.69 15.25 33.15
N VAL A 104 3.11 15.78 32.10
CA VAL A 104 3.03 17.25 31.89
C VAL A 104 2.18 17.92 32.97
N GLN A 105 1.03 17.33 33.38
CA GLN A 105 0.19 17.84 34.44
C GLN A 105 0.92 17.84 35.79
N ASN A 106 1.67 16.78 36.08
CA ASN A 106 2.48 16.69 37.32
C ASN A 106 3.54 17.79 37.33
N ALA A 107 4.28 17.97 36.25
CA ALA A 107 5.28 19.03 36.11
C ALA A 107 4.70 20.44 36.32
N LEU A 108 3.53 20.71 35.73
CA LEU A 108 2.82 21.99 35.96
C LEU A 108 2.41 22.18 37.43
N GLY A 109 2.00 21.11 38.10
CA GLY A 109 1.72 21.11 39.54
C GLY A 109 2.96 21.48 40.34
N GLN A 110 4.13 20.90 40.03
CA GLN A 110 5.40 21.21 40.71
C GLN A 110 5.86 22.64 40.43
N ILE A 111 5.70 23.15 39.21
CA ILE A 111 5.97 24.57 38.89
C ILE A 111 5.10 25.49 39.73
N SER A 112 3.82 25.17 39.91
CA SER A 112 2.89 25.92 40.75
C SER A 112 3.29 25.89 42.22
N ALA A 113 3.92 24.78 42.67
CA ALA A 113 4.49 24.61 44.01
C ALA A 113 5.91 25.21 44.15
N HIS A 114 6.46 25.85 43.11
CA HIS A 114 7.82 26.40 43.03
C HIS A 114 8.93 25.35 43.10
N ASP A 115 8.64 24.07 42.85
CA ASP A 115 9.64 23.00 42.76
C ASP A 115 10.03 22.75 41.29
N THR A 116 10.93 23.58 40.78
CA THR A 116 11.42 23.48 39.41
C THR A 116 12.32 22.25 39.16
N THR A 117 12.94 21.72 40.24
CA THR A 117 13.79 20.53 40.14
C THR A 117 12.96 19.28 39.93
N GLN A 118 11.86 19.13 40.68
CA GLN A 118 10.96 18.00 40.49
C GLN A 118 10.19 18.13 39.15
N ALA A 119 9.76 19.32 38.79
CA ALA A 119 9.15 19.57 37.50
C ALA A 119 10.03 19.12 36.30
N ALA A 120 11.33 19.41 36.35
CA ALA A 120 12.30 18.98 35.34
C ALA A 120 12.42 17.44 35.27
N LYS A 121 12.38 16.75 36.43
CA LYS A 121 12.38 15.28 36.47
C LYS A 121 11.10 14.69 35.86
N ASP A 122 9.95 15.27 36.22
CA ASP A 122 8.65 14.81 35.70
C ASP A 122 8.56 14.96 34.20
N ILE A 123 9.02 16.08 33.62
CA ILE A 123 9.12 16.27 32.16
C ILE A 123 10.11 15.26 31.53
N SER A 124 11.27 15.06 32.16
CA SER A 124 12.25 14.10 31.65
C SER A 124 11.72 12.67 31.64
N SER A 125 10.92 12.28 32.67
CA SER A 125 10.35 10.93 32.76
C SER A 125 9.34 10.62 31.65
N VAL A 126 8.69 11.63 31.08
CA VAL A 126 7.69 11.49 30.01
C VAL A 126 8.20 11.96 28.65
N SER A 127 9.48 12.32 28.55
CA SER A 127 10.06 12.75 27.28
C SER A 127 9.94 11.67 26.18
N GLY A 128 10.17 10.40 26.51
CA GLY A 128 9.97 9.27 25.61
C GLY A 128 8.51 9.12 25.16
N PRO A 129 7.53 8.94 26.07
CA PRO A 129 6.12 8.90 25.71
C PRO A 129 5.64 10.13 24.93
N CYS A 130 6.03 11.35 25.32
CA CYS A 130 5.65 12.55 24.58
C CYS A 130 6.30 12.63 23.20
N SER A 131 7.56 12.24 23.05
CA SER A 131 8.23 12.17 21.76
C SER A 131 7.66 11.08 20.85
N ALA A 132 7.16 9.98 21.42
CA ALA A 132 6.44 8.96 20.68
C ALA A 132 5.10 9.48 20.13
N LEU A 133 4.51 10.51 20.76
CA LEU A 133 3.33 11.23 20.27
C LEU A 133 3.70 12.35 19.26
N ASP A 134 4.89 12.98 19.43
CA ASP A 134 5.47 13.88 18.43
C ASP A 134 6.01 13.13 17.20
N GLY A 135 6.18 11.83 17.31
CA GLY A 135 6.25 10.90 16.18
C GLY A 135 4.95 10.91 15.38
N GLY A 136 4.16 11.90 15.61
CA GLY A 136 3.10 12.56 14.90
C GLY A 136 2.17 11.61 14.17
N THR A 137 0.99 11.99 13.89
CA THR A 137 0.29 11.54 12.67
C THR A 137 1.36 11.37 11.61
N SER A 138 1.75 10.09 11.31
CA SER A 138 2.90 9.82 10.42
C SER A 138 2.64 10.63 9.17
N ALA A 139 3.52 11.60 8.93
CA ALA A 139 3.24 12.64 7.96
C ALA A 139 3.03 11.99 6.60
N GLY A 140 1.78 11.97 6.15
CA GLY A 140 1.38 11.34 4.90
C GLY A 140 0.60 10.03 5.02
N LEU A 141 0.31 9.49 6.21
CA LEU A 141 -0.59 8.33 6.36
C LEU A 141 -2.01 8.71 5.91
N VAL A 142 -2.52 8.00 4.92
CA VAL A 142 -3.85 8.29 4.35
C VAL A 142 -4.80 7.10 4.43
N TYR A 143 -4.26 5.87 4.55
CA TYR A 143 -5.07 4.66 4.70
C TYR A 143 -4.37 3.68 5.66
N PRO A 144 -4.83 3.58 6.93
CA PRO A 144 -4.15 2.83 8.00
C PRO A 144 -4.55 1.34 8.00
N PHE A 145 -4.42 0.70 6.87
CA PHE A 145 -4.68 -0.72 6.66
C PHE A 145 -3.66 -1.29 5.69
N ASP A 146 -3.51 -2.61 5.68
CA ASP A 146 -2.58 -3.28 4.76
C ASP A 146 -2.95 -2.98 3.30
N PHE A 147 -2.15 -2.14 2.67
CA PHE A 147 -2.33 -1.67 1.31
C PHE A 147 -0.98 -1.59 0.59
N PRO A 148 -0.31 -2.74 0.42
CA PRO A 148 1.04 -2.78 -0.12
C PRO A 148 1.08 -2.58 -1.63
N ASP A 149 2.21 -2.07 -2.11
CA ASP A 149 2.51 -1.85 -3.53
C ASP A 149 1.42 -1.01 -4.23
N PRO A 150 1.13 0.20 -3.70
CA PRO A 150 0.05 1.02 -4.21
C PRO A 150 0.33 1.57 -5.61
N ASP A 151 -0.65 1.49 -6.50
CA ASP A 151 -0.68 2.24 -7.75
C ASP A 151 -1.85 3.23 -7.73
N VAL A 152 -1.60 4.50 -8.03
CA VAL A 152 -2.61 5.57 -7.96
C VAL A 152 -2.83 6.22 -9.30
N ILE A 153 -4.08 6.21 -9.77
CA ILE A 153 -4.50 6.90 -10.99
C ILE A 153 -5.56 7.97 -10.69
N LEU A 154 -5.56 9.03 -11.48
CA LEU A 154 -6.59 10.08 -11.47
C LEU A 154 -7.52 9.90 -12.67
N VAL A 155 -8.83 9.75 -12.39
CA VAL A 155 -9.88 9.68 -13.41
C VAL A 155 -10.92 10.76 -13.15
N GLY A 156 -10.94 11.78 -13.98
CA GLY A 156 -11.77 12.95 -13.75
C GLY A 156 -11.34 13.75 -12.50
N GLN A 157 -12.10 13.65 -11.42
CA GLN A 157 -11.81 14.29 -10.11
C GLN A 157 -11.61 13.25 -9.01
N THR A 158 -11.60 11.96 -9.36
CA THR A 158 -11.49 10.85 -8.41
C THR A 158 -10.16 10.15 -8.58
N TYR A 159 -9.46 9.96 -7.49
CA TYR A 159 -8.27 9.12 -7.40
C TYR A 159 -8.69 7.70 -7.07
N PHE A 160 -8.13 6.75 -7.77
CA PHE A 160 -8.27 5.31 -7.50
C PHE A 160 -6.90 4.77 -7.15
N ALA A 161 -6.81 4.08 -6.02
CA ALA A 161 -5.61 3.37 -5.62
C ALA A 161 -5.86 1.87 -5.62
N TYR A 162 -4.92 1.12 -6.17
CA TYR A 162 -4.93 -0.34 -6.24
C TYR A 162 -3.76 -0.88 -5.45
N ALA A 163 -3.90 -2.09 -4.89
CA ALA A 163 -2.83 -2.71 -4.11
C ALA A 163 -2.82 -4.23 -4.25
N THR A 164 -1.72 -4.83 -3.84
CA THR A 164 -1.51 -6.27 -3.65
C THR A 164 -2.69 -6.93 -2.93
N ASN A 165 -2.92 -8.20 -3.20
CA ASN A 165 -4.01 -8.96 -2.61
C ASN A 165 -4.05 -8.89 -1.08
N SER A 166 -5.24 -8.92 -0.57
CA SER A 166 -5.53 -9.10 0.85
C SER A 166 -6.82 -9.89 1.01
N VAL A 167 -7.35 -9.89 2.22
CA VAL A 167 -8.70 -10.41 2.48
C VAL A 167 -9.79 -9.65 1.71
N ALA A 168 -9.54 -8.42 1.28
CA ALA A 168 -10.46 -7.63 0.47
C ALA A 168 -10.60 -8.15 -0.97
N GLY A 169 -9.62 -8.90 -1.48
CA GLY A 169 -9.69 -9.51 -2.80
C GLY A 169 -8.34 -9.73 -3.46
N ASN A 170 -8.36 -10.15 -4.72
CA ASN A 170 -7.15 -10.37 -5.52
C ASN A 170 -6.39 -9.06 -5.78
N ILE A 171 -7.10 -7.98 -6.10
CA ILE A 171 -6.55 -6.61 -6.19
C ILE A 171 -7.46 -5.71 -5.38
N GLN A 172 -6.92 -5.15 -4.31
CA GLN A 172 -7.62 -4.17 -3.49
C GLN A 172 -7.83 -2.90 -4.29
N ILE A 173 -8.94 -2.20 -4.05
CA ILE A 173 -9.18 -0.87 -4.61
C ILE A 173 -9.86 0.02 -3.59
N ILE A 174 -9.36 1.26 -3.48
CA ILE A 174 -9.92 2.34 -2.70
C ILE A 174 -10.04 3.59 -3.58
N GLU A 175 -10.90 4.54 -3.20
CA GLU A 175 -11.07 5.80 -3.93
C GLU A 175 -11.06 7.01 -3.00
N SER A 176 -10.67 8.17 -3.55
CA SER A 176 -10.64 9.46 -2.87
C SER A 176 -10.91 10.60 -3.86
N THR A 177 -11.44 11.71 -3.37
CA THR A 177 -11.55 12.96 -4.13
C THR A 177 -10.63 14.08 -3.63
N ASP A 178 -9.91 13.84 -2.52
CA ASP A 178 -9.11 14.85 -1.83
C ASP A 178 -7.71 14.37 -1.38
N LEU A 179 -7.35 13.11 -1.66
CA LEU A 179 -6.09 12.45 -1.28
C LEU A 179 -5.90 12.24 0.23
N THR A 180 -6.86 12.64 1.05
CA THR A 180 -6.81 12.53 2.52
C THR A 180 -7.81 11.52 3.06
N HIS A 181 -8.99 11.44 2.45
CA HIS A 181 -10.05 10.52 2.85
C HIS A 181 -10.23 9.46 1.77
N TRP A 182 -9.91 8.22 2.11
CA TRP A 182 -9.99 7.08 1.21
C TRP A 182 -11.08 6.10 1.65
N THR A 183 -11.86 5.64 0.68
CA THR A 183 -12.97 4.71 0.91
C THR A 183 -12.73 3.41 0.15
N ALA A 184 -12.86 2.28 0.82
CA ALA A 184 -12.74 0.97 0.19
C ALA A 184 -13.88 0.74 -0.83
N VAL A 185 -13.50 0.35 -2.04
CA VAL A 185 -14.43 0.00 -3.14
C VAL A 185 -14.60 -1.52 -3.20
N GLY A 186 -13.55 -2.29 -2.96
CA GLY A 186 -13.60 -3.76 -2.90
C GLY A 186 -12.49 -4.46 -3.70
N ASN A 187 -12.87 -5.44 -4.53
CA ASN A 187 -11.96 -6.26 -5.32
C ASN A 187 -12.06 -5.89 -6.80
N ALA A 188 -11.02 -5.24 -7.33
CA ALA A 188 -10.98 -4.84 -8.74
C ALA A 188 -10.87 -6.04 -9.70
N LEU A 189 -10.26 -7.17 -9.26
CA LEU A 189 -10.04 -8.39 -10.05
C LEU A 189 -10.72 -9.60 -9.40
N PRO A 190 -12.05 -9.76 -9.50
CA PRO A 190 -12.77 -10.79 -8.76
C PRO A 190 -12.49 -12.22 -9.23
N SER A 191 -11.98 -12.43 -10.44
CA SER A 191 -11.68 -13.74 -11.01
C SER A 191 -10.30 -13.76 -11.62
N LEU A 192 -9.56 -14.84 -11.39
CA LEU A 192 -8.23 -15.07 -11.96
C LEU A 192 -8.32 -16.02 -13.15
N PRO A 193 -7.36 -15.95 -14.10
CA PRO A 193 -7.20 -16.95 -15.15
C PRO A 193 -6.81 -18.30 -14.54
N THR A 194 -7.08 -19.38 -15.25
CA THR A 194 -6.91 -20.75 -14.72
C THR A 194 -5.47 -21.14 -14.40
N TRP A 195 -4.52 -20.43 -14.95
CA TRP A 195 -3.10 -20.65 -14.68
C TRP A 195 -2.59 -19.94 -13.41
N ALA A 196 -3.30 -18.92 -12.91
CA ALA A 196 -2.90 -18.13 -11.76
C ALA A 196 -3.43 -18.73 -10.44
N GLN A 197 -2.60 -18.72 -9.43
CA GLN A 197 -2.95 -19.17 -8.09
C GLN A 197 -3.60 -18.03 -7.30
N ALA A 198 -4.72 -18.30 -6.64
CA ALA A 198 -5.37 -17.34 -5.76
C ALA A 198 -4.51 -16.98 -4.54
N GLN A 199 -4.68 -15.76 -4.01
CA GLN A 199 -3.95 -15.20 -2.87
C GLN A 199 -2.48 -14.85 -3.15
N TYR A 200 -2.07 -14.83 -4.41
CA TYR A 200 -0.72 -14.47 -4.85
C TYR A 200 -0.84 -13.54 -6.08
N THR A 201 -1.47 -12.39 -5.89
CA THR A 201 -1.63 -11.36 -6.91
C THR A 201 -1.08 -10.04 -6.36
N TRP A 202 0.05 -9.59 -6.92
CA TRP A 202 0.88 -8.55 -6.32
C TRP A 202 1.10 -7.37 -7.26
N ALA A 203 1.42 -6.22 -6.65
CA ALA A 203 1.92 -5.02 -7.31
C ALA A 203 1.13 -4.67 -8.58
N PRO A 204 -0.14 -4.28 -8.46
CA PRO A 204 -0.95 -3.86 -9.61
C PRO A 204 -0.46 -2.55 -10.19
N ALA A 205 -0.59 -2.39 -11.51
CA ALA A 205 -0.43 -1.11 -12.21
C ALA A 205 -1.57 -0.93 -13.19
N VAL A 206 -2.26 0.21 -13.16
CA VAL A 206 -3.44 0.48 -13.99
C VAL A 206 -3.20 1.70 -14.89
N ALA A 207 -3.48 1.53 -16.18
CA ALA A 207 -3.44 2.62 -17.15
C ALA A 207 -4.76 2.73 -17.92
N PHE A 208 -5.11 3.96 -18.35
CA PHE A 208 -6.21 4.18 -19.27
C PHE A 208 -5.68 4.28 -20.70
N ILE A 209 -5.92 3.26 -21.51
CA ILE A 209 -5.33 3.08 -22.84
C ILE A 209 -6.46 2.90 -23.87
N GLY A 210 -6.54 3.80 -24.84
CA GLY A 210 -7.48 3.65 -25.95
C GLY A 210 -8.96 3.53 -25.54
N GLY A 211 -9.37 4.12 -24.42
CA GLY A 211 -10.75 4.04 -23.91
C GLY A 211 -11.01 2.85 -22.99
N THR A 212 -9.98 2.12 -22.60
CA THR A 212 -10.07 0.92 -21.75
C THR A 212 -9.09 1.05 -20.57
N PHE A 213 -9.50 0.64 -19.37
CA PHE A 213 -8.58 0.47 -18.26
C PHE A 213 -7.86 -0.87 -18.40
N VAL A 214 -6.53 -0.82 -18.34
CA VAL A 214 -5.64 -1.99 -18.45
C VAL A 214 -4.93 -2.15 -17.13
N LEU A 215 -5.07 -3.29 -16.48
CA LEU A 215 -4.43 -3.67 -15.23
C LEU A 215 -3.34 -4.69 -15.53
N TYR A 216 -2.11 -4.39 -15.15
CA TYR A 216 -1.00 -5.34 -15.07
C TYR A 216 -0.84 -5.75 -13.60
N TYR A 217 -0.50 -7.00 -13.35
CA TYR A 217 -0.30 -7.51 -11.99
C TYR A 217 0.59 -8.75 -12.01
N ALA A 218 1.35 -8.98 -10.97
CA ALA A 218 2.05 -10.23 -10.80
C ALA A 218 1.10 -11.28 -10.25
N ALA A 219 1.21 -12.52 -10.74
CA ALA A 219 0.45 -13.67 -10.24
C ALA A 219 1.34 -14.91 -10.16
N ASN A 220 1.18 -15.70 -9.10
CA ASN A 220 1.86 -16.99 -8.98
C ASN A 220 1.29 -17.97 -10.00
N VAL A 221 2.17 -18.58 -10.81
CA VAL A 221 1.80 -19.62 -11.75
C VAL A 221 1.54 -20.91 -10.99
N ALA A 222 0.30 -21.40 -11.04
CA ALA A 222 -0.16 -22.54 -10.25
C ALA A 222 0.78 -23.76 -10.37
N GLY A 223 1.25 -24.23 -9.22
CA GLY A 223 2.14 -25.38 -9.10
C GLY A 223 3.62 -25.12 -9.48
N SER A 224 4.00 -23.89 -9.85
CA SER A 224 5.39 -23.57 -10.22
C SER A 224 6.18 -22.88 -9.10
N GLY A 225 5.51 -22.23 -8.15
CA GLY A 225 6.12 -21.38 -7.12
C GLY A 225 6.85 -20.16 -7.72
N ARG A 226 6.42 -19.68 -8.88
CA ARG A 226 6.98 -18.49 -9.57
C ARG A 226 5.90 -17.52 -9.92
N GLU A 227 6.18 -16.26 -9.74
CA GLU A 227 5.33 -15.15 -10.13
C GLU A 227 5.67 -14.70 -11.56
N CYS A 228 4.63 -14.41 -12.31
CA CYS A 228 4.73 -13.87 -13.66
C CYS A 228 3.67 -12.79 -13.84
N ILE A 229 3.87 -11.89 -14.79
CA ILE A 229 2.98 -10.75 -15.01
C ILE A 229 1.84 -11.16 -15.93
N SER A 230 0.62 -10.79 -15.55
CA SER A 230 -0.59 -10.90 -16.35
C SER A 230 -1.17 -9.55 -16.70
N VAL A 231 -2.19 -9.55 -17.56
CA VAL A 231 -2.91 -8.37 -18.00
C VAL A 231 -4.42 -8.62 -18.01
N ALA A 232 -5.17 -7.69 -17.42
CA ALA A 232 -6.64 -7.70 -17.40
C ALA A 232 -7.19 -6.36 -17.90
N THR A 233 -8.44 -6.32 -18.32
CA THR A 233 -9.07 -5.10 -18.83
C THR A 233 -10.43 -4.85 -18.22
N ALA A 234 -10.81 -3.56 -18.10
CA ALA A 234 -12.12 -3.12 -17.64
C ALA A 234 -12.59 -1.87 -18.38
N SER A 235 -13.90 -1.63 -18.38
CA SER A 235 -14.50 -0.40 -18.92
C SER A 235 -14.58 0.74 -17.87
N GLN A 236 -14.38 0.42 -16.60
CA GLN A 236 -14.43 1.35 -15.48
C GLN A 236 -13.19 1.17 -14.60
N PRO A 237 -12.72 2.23 -13.93
CA PRO A 237 -11.53 2.13 -13.06
C PRO A 237 -11.75 1.17 -11.88
N GLN A 238 -12.98 1.05 -11.36
CA GLN A 238 -13.31 0.12 -10.28
C GLN A 238 -13.30 -1.35 -10.71
N GLY A 239 -13.20 -1.61 -12.02
CA GLY A 239 -13.38 -2.94 -12.56
C GLY A 239 -14.87 -3.27 -12.83
N PRO A 240 -15.29 -4.54 -12.79
CA PRO A 240 -14.40 -5.68 -12.63
C PRO A 240 -13.43 -5.81 -13.80
N PHE A 241 -12.15 -5.94 -13.49
CA PHE A 241 -11.16 -6.31 -14.49
C PHE A 241 -11.32 -7.79 -14.87
N VAL A 242 -11.18 -8.09 -16.14
CA VAL A 242 -11.31 -9.44 -16.69
C VAL A 242 -10.01 -9.83 -17.37
N ASP A 243 -9.33 -10.82 -16.81
CA ASP A 243 -8.20 -11.48 -17.41
C ASP A 243 -8.69 -12.68 -18.25
N ARG A 244 -8.40 -12.64 -19.57
CA ARG A 244 -8.77 -13.72 -20.51
C ARG A 244 -7.54 -14.50 -20.99
N SER A 245 -6.40 -14.30 -20.34
CA SER A 245 -5.15 -14.95 -20.72
C SER A 245 -5.18 -16.46 -20.44
N THR A 246 -4.49 -17.21 -21.26
CA THR A 246 -4.23 -18.64 -21.06
C THR A 246 -2.81 -18.90 -20.57
N ALA A 247 -1.98 -17.86 -20.52
CA ALA A 247 -0.60 -17.85 -20.03
C ALA A 247 -0.23 -16.42 -19.62
N PRO A 248 0.83 -16.22 -18.79
CA PRO A 248 1.33 -14.90 -18.45
C PRO A 248 1.69 -14.05 -19.69
N LEU A 249 1.56 -12.72 -19.55
CA LEU A 249 2.06 -11.75 -20.53
C LEU A 249 3.59 -11.73 -20.55
N GLU A 250 4.21 -11.72 -19.37
CA GLU A 250 5.66 -11.71 -19.18
C GLU A 250 6.08 -12.67 -18.08
N CYS A 251 7.12 -13.46 -18.37
CA CYS A 251 7.68 -14.38 -17.40
C CYS A 251 9.13 -14.71 -17.75
N GLN A 252 10.05 -14.52 -16.80
CA GLN A 252 11.47 -14.84 -16.93
C GLN A 252 11.86 -15.99 -15.98
N PRO A 253 11.49 -17.26 -16.26
CA PRO A 253 11.66 -18.37 -15.34
C PRO A 253 13.12 -18.64 -14.95
N ALA A 254 14.06 -18.37 -15.89
CA ALA A 254 15.49 -18.50 -15.63
C ALA A 254 16.03 -17.46 -14.64
N LEU A 255 15.30 -16.38 -14.43
CA LEU A 255 15.61 -15.30 -13.47
C LEU A 255 14.72 -15.35 -12.24
N GLY A 256 13.97 -16.42 -12.01
CA GLY A 256 13.10 -16.59 -10.84
C GLY A 256 11.65 -16.12 -11.05
N GLY A 257 11.32 -15.51 -12.19
CA GLY A 257 10.00 -14.96 -12.51
C GLY A 257 10.07 -13.48 -12.89
N SER A 258 8.90 -12.85 -13.03
CA SER A 258 8.74 -11.42 -13.32
C SER A 258 7.64 -10.86 -12.41
N ILE A 259 7.93 -9.77 -11.69
CA ILE A 259 7.01 -9.11 -10.73
C ILE A 259 7.06 -7.59 -10.88
N ASP A 260 6.26 -6.89 -10.09
CA ASP A 260 6.21 -5.43 -9.98
C ASP A 260 6.05 -4.74 -11.35
N PRO A 261 4.98 -5.04 -12.10
CA PRO A 261 4.74 -4.35 -13.36
C PRO A 261 4.41 -2.88 -13.11
N ALA A 262 4.95 -2.01 -13.96
CA ALA A 262 4.53 -0.62 -14.07
C ALA A 262 4.33 -0.26 -15.54
N SER A 263 3.35 0.57 -15.84
CA SER A 263 3.11 1.04 -17.20
C SER A 263 3.61 2.47 -17.39
N PHE A 264 4.22 2.73 -18.51
CA PHE A 264 4.67 4.08 -18.86
C PHE A 264 4.21 4.45 -20.28
N ILE A 265 3.78 5.71 -20.43
CA ILE A 265 3.37 6.29 -21.72
C ILE A 265 4.30 7.46 -22.02
N ASP A 266 5.02 7.40 -23.13
CA ASP A 266 5.91 8.49 -23.54
C ASP A 266 5.13 9.67 -24.17
N ALA A 267 5.82 10.78 -24.44
CA ALA A 267 5.22 11.97 -25.04
C ALA A 267 4.68 11.75 -26.47
N ASN A 268 5.06 10.66 -27.14
CA ASN A 268 4.57 10.27 -28.45
C ASN A 268 3.38 9.31 -28.40
N GLY A 269 2.96 8.90 -27.17
CA GLY A 269 1.89 7.93 -26.96
C GLY A 269 2.34 6.48 -27.08
N ASN A 270 3.64 6.19 -27.14
CA ASN A 270 4.13 4.81 -27.09
C ASN A 270 4.03 4.27 -25.67
N LEU A 271 3.63 3.02 -25.56
CA LEU A 271 3.41 2.32 -24.30
C LEU A 271 4.60 1.42 -23.98
N TYR A 272 4.94 1.34 -22.71
CA TYR A 272 6.01 0.48 -22.19
C TYR A 272 5.53 -0.22 -20.94
N LEU A 273 5.98 -1.46 -20.75
CA LEU A 273 5.86 -2.19 -19.51
C LEU A 273 7.24 -2.25 -18.86
N LEU A 274 7.29 -1.86 -17.59
CA LEU A 274 8.47 -2.03 -16.73
C LEU A 274 8.18 -3.16 -15.76
N TRP A 275 9.22 -3.89 -15.32
CA TRP A 275 9.07 -4.94 -14.33
C TRP A 275 10.41 -5.29 -13.68
N LYS A 276 10.36 -6.08 -12.62
CA LYS A 276 11.53 -6.62 -11.93
C LYS A 276 11.61 -8.13 -12.13
N SER A 277 12.84 -8.64 -12.25
CA SER A 277 13.15 -10.07 -12.15
C SER A 277 14.43 -10.29 -11.34
N GLY A 278 14.65 -11.51 -10.89
CA GLY A 278 15.81 -11.91 -10.10
C GLY A 278 15.62 -11.63 -8.60
N GLY A 279 16.32 -12.38 -7.77
CA GLY A 279 16.42 -12.17 -6.33
C GLY A 279 17.63 -11.31 -5.93
N PRO A 280 17.95 -11.21 -4.63
CA PRO A 280 19.10 -10.45 -4.14
C PRO A 280 20.41 -10.82 -4.87
N GLY A 281 21.15 -9.78 -5.30
CA GLY A 281 22.40 -9.95 -6.08
C GLY A 281 22.21 -10.25 -7.58
N THR A 282 21.00 -10.58 -8.03
CA THR A 282 20.67 -10.81 -9.45
C THR A 282 19.48 -9.98 -9.93
N SER A 283 18.92 -9.17 -9.05
CA SER A 283 17.77 -8.32 -9.31
C SER A 283 18.02 -7.34 -10.45
N LYS A 284 17.01 -7.14 -11.30
CA LYS A 284 17.05 -6.22 -12.45
C LYS A 284 15.69 -5.61 -12.69
N ILE A 285 15.70 -4.35 -13.08
CA ILE A 285 14.54 -3.69 -13.66
C ILE A 285 14.66 -3.71 -15.18
N TRP A 286 13.58 -4.07 -15.84
CA TRP A 286 13.44 -4.19 -17.28
C TRP A 286 12.43 -3.20 -17.83
N SER A 287 12.49 -2.96 -19.14
CA SER A 287 11.45 -2.28 -19.89
C SER A 287 11.33 -2.87 -21.29
N GLU A 288 10.10 -2.97 -21.78
CA GLU A 288 9.81 -3.38 -23.15
C GLU A 288 8.61 -2.61 -23.70
N GLN A 289 8.62 -2.32 -25.00
CA GLN A 289 7.54 -1.61 -25.65
C GLN A 289 6.31 -2.49 -25.80
N LEU A 290 5.15 -1.98 -25.41
CA LEU A 290 3.86 -2.62 -25.60
C LEU A 290 3.25 -2.24 -26.95
N SER A 291 2.34 -3.08 -27.41
CA SER A 291 1.43 -2.78 -28.53
C SER A 291 0.50 -1.60 -28.18
N PRO A 292 -0.08 -0.90 -29.16
CA PRO A 292 -0.95 0.25 -28.88
C PRO A 292 -2.16 -0.03 -27.99
N GLY A 293 -2.59 -1.29 -27.87
CA GLY A 293 -3.68 -1.69 -26.96
C GLY A 293 -3.23 -2.00 -25.54
N GLY A 294 -1.92 -2.05 -25.27
CA GLY A 294 -1.35 -2.32 -23.95
C GLY A 294 -1.46 -3.77 -23.46
N THR A 295 -2.07 -4.67 -24.22
CA THR A 295 -2.35 -6.05 -23.78
C THR A 295 -1.37 -7.09 -24.32
N ALA A 296 -0.36 -6.67 -25.06
CA ALA A 296 0.71 -7.50 -25.61
C ALA A 296 1.96 -6.64 -25.84
N PHE A 297 3.11 -7.24 -25.99
CA PHE A 297 4.30 -6.53 -26.46
C PHE A 297 4.20 -6.14 -27.94
N ALA A 298 4.91 -5.10 -28.33
CA ALA A 298 4.97 -4.67 -29.73
C ALA A 298 5.72 -5.72 -30.57
N ALA A 299 5.34 -5.86 -31.84
CA ALA A 299 5.97 -6.83 -32.73
C ALA A 299 7.46 -6.53 -32.90
N GLY A 300 8.32 -7.50 -32.53
CA GLY A 300 9.77 -7.36 -32.60
C GLY A 300 10.41 -6.57 -31.46
N ALA A 301 9.63 -6.13 -30.46
CA ALA A 301 10.18 -5.59 -29.23
C ALA A 301 10.96 -6.67 -28.47
N THR A 302 11.92 -6.23 -27.68
CA THR A 302 12.73 -7.11 -26.81
C THR A 302 13.00 -6.38 -25.51
N PRO A 303 13.04 -7.09 -24.37
CA PRO A 303 13.27 -6.48 -23.08
C PRO A 303 14.67 -5.87 -22.98
N THR A 304 14.74 -4.67 -22.42
CA THR A 304 15.98 -3.95 -22.15
C THR A 304 16.15 -3.78 -20.65
N THR A 305 17.32 -4.07 -20.12
CA THR A 305 17.64 -3.81 -18.72
C THR A 305 17.79 -2.29 -18.50
N LEU A 306 17.00 -1.74 -17.58
CA LEU A 306 17.10 -0.33 -17.18
C LEU A 306 18.05 -0.14 -16.02
N LEU A 307 17.97 -1.00 -15.01
CA LEU A 307 18.71 -0.85 -13.76
C LEU A 307 19.14 -2.22 -13.21
N VAL A 308 20.29 -2.20 -12.56
CA VAL A 308 20.79 -3.28 -11.68
C VAL A 308 21.24 -2.65 -10.37
N PRO A 309 21.31 -3.38 -9.26
CA PRO A 309 21.82 -2.84 -8.00
C PRO A 309 23.24 -2.33 -8.15
N THR A 310 23.48 -1.10 -7.74
CA THR A 310 24.80 -0.45 -7.80
C THR A 310 25.21 0.24 -6.51
N GLN A 311 24.26 0.51 -5.62
CA GLN A 311 24.48 1.20 -4.35
C GLN A 311 24.45 0.22 -3.18
N GLU A 312 25.20 0.53 -2.12
CA GLU A 312 25.28 -0.31 -0.93
C GLU A 312 23.92 -0.46 -0.22
N TRP A 313 23.14 0.64 -0.16
CA TRP A 313 21.84 0.65 0.50
C TRP A 313 20.79 -0.26 -0.18
N GLU A 314 20.94 -0.57 -1.45
CA GLU A 314 20.05 -1.45 -2.21
C GLU A 314 20.19 -2.92 -1.78
N ALA A 315 21.25 -3.27 -1.07
CA ALA A 315 21.55 -4.62 -0.59
C ALA A 315 21.43 -5.72 -1.69
N GLY A 316 21.73 -5.34 -2.94
CA GLY A 316 21.66 -6.24 -4.10
C GLY A 316 20.24 -6.42 -4.68
N THR A 317 19.27 -5.60 -4.26
CA THR A 317 17.88 -5.65 -4.74
C THR A 317 17.46 -4.30 -5.31
N VAL A 318 16.86 -4.30 -6.50
CA VAL A 318 16.09 -3.19 -7.08
C VAL A 318 14.77 -3.75 -7.57
N GLU A 319 13.64 -3.10 -7.22
CA GLU A 319 12.29 -3.57 -7.53
C GLU A 319 11.28 -2.43 -7.58
N ALA A 320 9.99 -2.74 -7.76
CA ALA A 320 8.90 -1.77 -7.80
C ALA A 320 9.18 -0.56 -8.72
N PRO A 321 9.53 -0.75 -10.01
CA PRO A 321 9.84 0.35 -10.89
C PRO A 321 8.61 1.22 -11.16
N ASP A 322 8.79 2.55 -11.13
CA ASP A 322 7.83 3.49 -11.69
C ASP A 322 8.53 4.60 -12.46
N MET A 323 8.10 4.87 -13.70
CA MET A 323 8.74 5.86 -14.57
C MET A 323 7.83 7.04 -14.82
N VAL A 324 8.37 8.25 -14.64
CA VAL A 324 7.67 9.48 -14.98
C VAL A 324 8.54 10.41 -15.83
N THR A 325 7.89 11.25 -16.64
CA THR A 325 8.56 12.31 -17.37
C THR A 325 8.20 13.67 -16.76
N VAL A 326 9.21 14.40 -16.31
CA VAL A 326 9.04 15.76 -15.79
C VAL A 326 9.97 16.70 -16.54
N ALA A 327 9.41 17.74 -17.15
CA ALA A 327 10.14 18.72 -17.95
C ALA A 327 11.07 18.08 -19.01
N GLY A 328 10.59 17.02 -19.68
CA GLY A 328 11.31 16.30 -20.73
C GLY A 328 12.42 15.37 -20.22
N ARG A 329 12.52 15.14 -18.93
CA ARG A 329 13.49 14.23 -18.29
C ARG A 329 12.76 12.99 -17.76
N TYR A 330 13.35 11.82 -17.99
CA TYR A 330 12.83 10.54 -17.50
C TYR A 330 13.43 10.22 -16.14
N PHE A 331 12.59 10.00 -15.16
CA PHE A 331 12.95 9.54 -13.83
C PHE A 331 12.35 8.16 -13.61
N LEU A 332 13.20 7.21 -13.24
CA LEU A 332 12.81 5.88 -12.81
C LEU A 332 12.91 5.84 -11.28
N PHE A 333 11.79 5.78 -10.61
CA PHE A 333 11.70 5.48 -9.18
C PHE A 333 11.78 3.97 -9.01
N PHE A 334 12.35 3.53 -7.91
CA PHE A 334 12.49 2.12 -7.60
C PHE A 334 12.72 1.92 -6.11
N SER A 335 12.34 0.77 -5.59
CA SER A 335 12.64 0.36 -4.23
C SER A 335 13.90 -0.50 -4.18
N GLY A 336 14.62 -0.43 -3.06
CA GLY A 336 15.81 -1.24 -2.81
C GLY A 336 15.87 -1.76 -1.39
N ASN A 337 16.70 -2.80 -1.16
CA ASN A 337 16.82 -3.58 0.06
C ASN A 337 15.71 -4.62 0.22
N ASP A 338 15.52 -5.13 1.44
CA ASP A 338 14.53 -6.14 1.79
C ASP A 338 13.26 -5.50 2.33
N TRP A 339 12.13 -5.70 1.64
CA TRP A 339 10.84 -5.11 1.97
C TRP A 339 10.32 -5.49 3.37
N GLU A 340 10.78 -6.61 3.95
CA GLU A 340 10.41 -7.03 5.31
C GLU A 340 11.22 -6.32 6.41
N THR A 341 12.05 -5.35 6.06
CA THR A 341 12.94 -4.66 7.00
C THR A 341 12.70 -3.15 7.04
N ALA A 342 13.24 -2.50 8.06
CA ALA A 342 13.25 -1.04 8.14
C ALA A 342 14.28 -0.38 7.20
N ASP A 343 15.13 -1.16 6.55
CA ASP A 343 16.17 -0.67 5.64
C ASP A 343 15.65 -0.54 4.18
N TYR A 344 14.44 -1.02 3.91
CA TYR A 344 13.76 -0.80 2.63
C TYR A 344 13.61 0.70 2.36
N GLY A 345 13.82 1.12 1.12
CA GLY A 345 13.78 2.54 0.78
C GLY A 345 13.58 2.76 -0.71
N VAL A 346 13.20 3.98 -1.08
CA VAL A 346 12.98 4.40 -2.47
C VAL A 346 14.18 5.14 -3.00
N GLY A 347 14.68 4.74 -4.16
CA GLY A 347 15.69 5.40 -4.95
C GLY A 347 15.12 6.07 -6.19
N VAL A 348 15.98 6.77 -6.91
CA VAL A 348 15.65 7.36 -8.22
C VAL A 348 16.85 7.33 -9.15
N ALA A 349 16.63 6.83 -10.37
CA ALA A 349 17.58 6.90 -11.46
C ALA A 349 17.09 7.88 -12.54
N THR A 350 18.02 8.49 -13.26
CA THR A 350 17.71 9.32 -14.44
C THR A 350 17.97 8.49 -15.70
N CYS A 351 16.97 8.44 -16.59
CA CYS A 351 17.06 7.68 -17.84
C CYS A 351 17.16 8.59 -19.07
N SER A 352 17.78 8.10 -20.12
CA SER A 352 17.81 8.78 -21.44
C SER A 352 16.50 8.59 -22.23
N GLY A 353 15.69 7.62 -21.84
CA GLY A 353 14.40 7.29 -22.44
C GLY A 353 13.76 6.07 -21.76
N PRO A 354 12.58 5.65 -22.24
CA PRO A 354 11.84 4.53 -21.65
C PRO A 354 12.55 3.17 -21.71
N LEU A 355 13.46 3.03 -22.68
CA LEU A 355 14.31 1.84 -22.85
C LEU A 355 15.75 2.07 -22.34
N GLY A 356 15.95 3.12 -21.50
CA GLY A 356 17.24 3.44 -20.92
C GLY A 356 18.26 4.05 -21.89
N PRO A 357 19.54 4.03 -21.57
CA PRO A 357 20.08 3.60 -20.29
C PRO A 357 19.63 4.51 -19.13
N CYS A 358 19.52 3.92 -17.92
CA CYS A 358 19.26 4.63 -16.70
C CYS A 358 20.55 4.68 -15.85
N ASN A 359 20.73 5.76 -15.11
CA ASN A 359 21.85 5.96 -14.21
C ASN A 359 21.36 6.28 -12.80
N ASP A 360 21.58 5.35 -11.88
CA ASP A 360 21.47 5.61 -10.46
C ASP A 360 22.82 6.04 -9.91
N SER A 361 22.86 7.27 -9.39
CA SER A 361 24.04 7.84 -8.76
C SER A 361 23.78 8.23 -7.30
N SER A 362 22.64 7.84 -6.74
CA SER A 362 22.22 8.21 -5.40
C SER A 362 22.82 7.26 -4.36
N PRO A 363 23.79 7.68 -3.55
CA PRO A 363 24.42 6.81 -2.54
C PRO A 363 23.48 6.49 -1.37
N THR A 364 22.32 7.12 -1.30
CA THR A 364 21.28 6.93 -0.29
C THR A 364 19.91 7.05 -0.92
N PRO A 365 18.88 6.37 -0.36
CA PRO A 365 17.51 6.51 -0.86
C PRO A 365 16.99 7.94 -0.69
N ILE A 366 16.09 8.35 -1.58
CA ILE A 366 15.36 9.65 -1.48
C ILE A 366 14.23 9.58 -0.46
N LEU A 367 13.79 8.37 -0.11
CA LEU A 367 12.81 8.09 0.93
C LEU A 367 13.26 6.86 1.71
N SER A 368 13.41 6.99 3.02
CA SER A 368 13.87 5.97 3.94
C SER A 368 13.11 6.02 5.26
N SER A 369 13.35 5.06 6.13
CA SER A 369 12.81 5.04 7.49
C SER A 369 13.06 6.34 8.24
N GLY A 370 12.10 6.71 9.05
CA GLY A 370 12.06 7.95 9.83
C GLY A 370 10.76 8.72 9.62
N ARG A 371 10.55 9.75 10.44
CA ARG A 371 9.34 10.59 10.37
C ARG A 371 8.05 9.78 10.40
N GLY A 372 7.97 8.81 11.30
CA GLY A 372 6.78 7.99 11.53
C GLY A 372 6.56 6.84 10.56
N VAL A 373 7.52 6.52 9.70
CA VAL A 373 7.48 5.35 8.80
C VAL A 373 8.70 4.47 8.98
N ALA A 374 8.57 3.17 8.72
CA ALA A 374 9.67 2.22 8.66
C ALA A 374 9.60 1.41 7.36
N GLY A 375 10.74 1.24 6.68
CA GLY A 375 10.83 0.51 5.42
C GLY A 375 9.84 0.99 4.34
N PRO A 376 9.85 2.29 3.94
CA PRO A 376 8.97 2.78 2.89
C PRO A 376 9.40 2.27 1.51
N GLY A 377 8.43 1.85 0.68
CA GLY A 377 8.71 1.43 -0.69
C GLY A 377 7.46 0.94 -1.43
N GLY A 378 7.64 0.21 -2.54
CA GLY A 378 6.56 -0.24 -3.42
C GLY A 378 5.77 0.95 -3.97
N GLU A 379 6.47 1.97 -4.42
CA GLU A 379 5.92 3.29 -4.73
C GLU A 379 5.30 3.39 -6.11
N SER A 380 4.38 4.37 -6.24
CA SER A 380 3.97 4.93 -7.53
C SER A 380 3.94 6.46 -7.47
N VAL A 381 4.21 7.12 -8.60
CA VAL A 381 4.24 8.58 -8.73
C VAL A 381 3.14 9.03 -9.67
N PHE A 382 2.30 9.93 -9.20
CA PHE A 382 1.18 10.45 -9.97
C PHE A 382 1.07 11.98 -9.85
N ALA A 383 0.31 12.60 -10.75
CA ALA A 383 -0.02 14.01 -10.69
C ALA A 383 -1.45 14.21 -10.16
N ASP A 384 -1.64 15.22 -9.30
CA ASP A 384 -2.97 15.64 -8.85
C ASP A 384 -3.69 16.50 -9.89
N THR A 385 -4.93 16.90 -9.59
CA THR A 385 -5.76 17.76 -10.46
C THR A 385 -5.14 19.12 -10.77
N THR A 386 -4.10 19.54 -10.03
CA THR A 386 -3.36 20.80 -10.27
C THR A 386 -2.09 20.57 -11.09
N GLY A 387 -1.74 19.32 -11.37
CA GLY A 387 -0.48 18.91 -12.00
C GLY A 387 0.71 18.82 -11.04
N ALA A 388 0.48 18.92 -9.72
CA ALA A 388 1.53 18.72 -8.74
C ALA A 388 1.76 17.20 -8.52
N TYR A 389 3.03 16.80 -8.42
CA TYR A 389 3.39 15.41 -8.25
C TYR A 389 3.31 14.95 -6.80
N TRP A 390 2.90 13.70 -6.66
CA TRP A 390 2.82 12.96 -5.42
C TRP A 390 3.50 11.61 -5.58
N ILE A 391 4.03 11.08 -4.48
CA ILE A 391 4.49 9.71 -4.36
C ILE A 391 3.56 8.98 -3.38
N ALA A 392 2.94 7.91 -3.84
CA ALA A 392 2.26 6.93 -3.02
C ALA A 392 3.26 5.82 -2.68
N PHE A 393 3.24 5.32 -1.46
CA PHE A 393 4.12 4.23 -1.04
C PHE A 393 3.51 3.50 0.15
N HIS A 394 3.89 2.26 0.34
CA HIS A 394 3.59 1.58 1.58
C HIS A 394 4.73 1.74 2.59
N ALA A 395 4.40 1.63 3.88
CA ALA A 395 5.41 1.53 4.93
C ALA A 395 4.85 0.82 6.16
N TRP A 396 5.73 0.23 6.92
CA TRP A 396 5.44 -0.31 8.24
C TRP A 396 5.29 0.81 9.27
N VAL A 397 4.49 0.54 10.30
CA VAL A 397 4.50 1.36 11.52
C VAL A 397 5.83 1.13 12.26
N PRO A 398 6.54 2.17 12.72
CA PRO A 398 7.76 2.01 13.50
C PRO A 398 7.54 1.10 14.73
N GLY A 399 8.39 0.07 14.85
CA GLY A 399 8.29 -0.94 15.90
C GLY A 399 7.39 -2.14 15.56
N ALA A 400 6.70 -2.12 14.41
CA ALA A 400 5.88 -3.21 13.90
C ALA A 400 6.29 -3.54 12.45
N VAL A 401 7.57 -3.78 12.23
CA VAL A 401 8.17 -4.11 10.93
C VAL A 401 8.07 -5.61 10.66
N GLY A 402 7.85 -5.97 9.40
CA GLY A 402 7.82 -7.35 8.92
C GLY A 402 6.45 -8.02 9.08
N PHE A 403 6.24 -9.04 8.23
CA PHE A 403 4.99 -9.82 8.25
C PHE A 403 4.79 -10.52 9.61
N PRO A 404 3.56 -10.59 10.17
CA PRO A 404 2.25 -10.29 9.56
C PRO A 404 1.71 -8.87 9.85
N ASN A 405 2.54 -7.90 10.17
CA ASN A 405 2.08 -6.53 10.38
C ASN A 405 1.59 -5.90 9.06
N SER A 406 0.90 -4.77 9.18
CA SER A 406 0.31 -4.04 8.06
C SER A 406 1.34 -3.11 7.42
N ARG A 407 1.34 -3.05 6.09
CA ARG A 407 2.03 -2.04 5.30
C ARG A 407 1.00 -0.99 4.88
N ASP A 408 0.91 0.08 5.64
CA ASP A 408 -0.10 1.11 5.46
C ASP A 408 0.22 2.00 4.25
N LEU A 409 -0.82 2.66 3.67
CA LEU A 409 -0.65 3.58 2.55
C LEU A 409 -0.31 4.99 3.04
N TYR A 410 0.74 5.53 2.45
CA TYR A 410 1.21 6.90 2.66
C TYR A 410 1.24 7.68 1.35
N LEU A 411 0.96 8.98 1.42
CA LEU A 411 1.15 9.93 0.32
C LEU A 411 2.04 11.08 0.77
N ARG A 412 3.01 11.47 -0.08
CA ARG A 412 3.80 12.67 0.13
C ARG A 412 3.93 13.48 -1.15
N ARG A 413 4.08 14.79 -1.01
CA ARG A 413 4.39 15.67 -2.15
C ARG A 413 5.78 15.34 -2.70
N LEU A 414 5.87 15.33 -4.04
CA LEU A 414 7.11 15.15 -4.76
C LEU A 414 7.44 16.44 -5.53
N THR A 415 8.61 17.01 -5.26
CA THR A 415 9.09 18.20 -5.97
C THR A 415 10.20 17.82 -6.93
N VAL A 416 10.08 18.18 -8.20
CA VAL A 416 11.09 17.94 -9.23
C VAL A 416 11.55 19.29 -9.77
N SER A 417 12.38 19.98 -9.01
CA SER A 417 12.92 21.31 -9.38
C SER A 417 14.40 21.28 -9.77
N GLY A 418 15.08 20.16 -9.57
CA GLY A 418 16.52 19.96 -9.80
C GLY A 418 16.84 18.67 -10.54
N PRO A 419 18.09 18.24 -10.49
CA PRO A 419 18.52 16.97 -11.09
C PRO A 419 17.92 15.76 -10.37
N THR A 420 17.62 15.87 -9.10
CA THR A 420 17.06 14.79 -8.25
C THR A 420 15.72 15.23 -7.68
N PRO A 421 14.68 14.41 -7.79
CA PRO A 421 13.41 14.61 -7.10
C PRO A 421 13.58 14.65 -5.58
N VAL A 422 12.75 15.43 -4.91
CA VAL A 422 12.73 15.56 -3.45
C VAL A 422 11.34 15.22 -2.92
N VAL A 423 11.29 14.24 -2.03
CA VAL A 423 10.06 13.86 -1.31
C VAL A 423 9.90 14.79 -0.11
N ALA A 424 8.71 15.39 0.01
CA ALA A 424 8.40 16.28 1.14
C ALA A 424 8.50 15.53 2.47
N ALA A 425 8.83 16.27 3.52
CA ALA A 425 8.90 15.72 4.87
C ALA A 425 7.52 15.37 5.44
N THR A 426 6.49 16.07 4.94
CA THR A 426 5.09 15.91 5.35
C THR A 426 4.22 15.77 4.11
N GLY A 427 3.07 15.11 4.22
CA GLY A 427 2.07 14.98 3.14
C GLY A 427 1.32 16.28 2.90
#